data_bc45fcb8c173efb4ef591b9558689db6
#
_entry.id   bc45fcb8c173efb4ef591b9558689db6
#
_cell.length_a   1.000
_cell.length_b   1.000
_cell.length_c   1.000
_cell.angle_alpha   90.00
_cell.angle_beta   90.00
_cell.angle_gamma   90.00
#
_symmetry.space_group_name_H-M   'P 1'
#
loop_
_entity.id
_entity.type
_entity.pdbx_description
1 polymer ?
#
loop_
_entity_poly.entity_id
_entity_poly.type
_entity_poly.pdbx_seq_one_letter_code
_entity_poly.pdbx_strand_id
1 'polypeptide(L)'
;SFFLVKHSCVWVLPIVTANVINIASGQQNGTVKTILINILVIMALIAINYPMNYLFTKCRSQATRSAEAGLRGALVRKLQQLSISYHTQIQSGRLQSKVMRDVEAIETLSQQLFVNMMTIALNVIVAVTVTGTKSALVLVFFILCAPAAALTMVTFRKRIRTSNADFRREMEETSAKVMEMVEMIPVTRAHALENEEIGRMEGQLLHVAKSGYKLDIIQANFGAVGWCVFQAFQVLCLGFTGYLAYRGTIKVGDITLYQTYFGNIIGQITQFLNLLPIISKGFESVTSVGEVLMTNDIEDNSSKPKLKDIAGEFDFKN
;
A
#
# COMPACT_ATOMS: atom_id res chain seq x y z
N SER A 1 -2.90 11.89 -18.52
CA SER A 1 -2.46 11.38 -19.84
C SER A 1 -1.20 10.51 -19.74
N PHE A 2 -0.09 10.94 -19.11
CA PHE A 2 1.17 10.15 -19.00
C PHE A 2 0.98 8.77 -18.38
N PHE A 3 0.10 8.63 -17.40
CA PHE A 3 -0.21 7.36 -16.76
C PHE A 3 -0.79 6.33 -17.75
N LEU A 4 -1.71 6.73 -18.61
CA LEU A 4 -2.33 5.85 -19.61
C LEU A 4 -1.32 5.36 -20.62
N VAL A 5 -0.48 6.27 -21.15
CA VAL A 5 0.56 5.92 -22.11
C VAL A 5 1.59 4.97 -21.50
N LYS A 6 2.01 5.23 -20.25
CA LYS A 6 2.91 4.33 -19.51
C LYS A 6 2.36 2.91 -19.38
N HIS A 7 1.05 2.74 -19.12
CA HIS A 7 0.45 1.44 -18.89
C HIS A 7 -0.03 0.75 -20.18
N SER A 8 -0.07 1.47 -21.32
CA SER A 8 -0.52 0.92 -22.59
C SER A 8 0.26 -0.32 -23.05
N CYS A 9 1.56 -0.38 -22.76
CA CYS A 9 2.38 -1.53 -23.08
C CYS A 9 1.88 -2.81 -22.39
N VAL A 10 1.51 -2.71 -21.10
CA VAL A 10 1.00 -3.84 -20.30
C VAL A 10 -0.34 -4.35 -20.84
N TRP A 11 -1.18 -3.45 -21.35
CA TRP A 11 -2.49 -3.79 -21.88
C TRP A 11 -2.44 -4.35 -23.30
N VAL A 12 -1.55 -3.81 -24.13
CA VAL A 12 -1.46 -4.19 -25.54
C VAL A 12 -0.63 -5.45 -25.74
N LEU A 13 0.36 -5.73 -24.90
CA LEU A 13 1.24 -6.89 -25.02
C LEU A 13 0.48 -8.22 -25.12
N PRO A 14 -0.53 -8.54 -24.28
CA PRO A 14 -1.28 -9.80 -24.40
C PRO A 14 -2.05 -9.91 -25.72
N ILE A 15 -2.58 -8.77 -26.22
CA ILE A 15 -3.30 -8.72 -27.50
C ILE A 15 -2.38 -9.03 -28.67
N VAL A 16 -1.21 -8.40 -28.68
CA VAL A 16 -0.21 -8.62 -29.74
C VAL A 16 0.33 -10.04 -29.68
N THR A 17 0.60 -10.57 -28.49
CA THR A 17 1.02 -11.97 -28.31
C THR A 17 -0.01 -12.94 -28.89
N ALA A 18 -1.28 -12.74 -28.56
CA ALA A 18 -2.37 -13.55 -29.10
C ALA A 18 -2.45 -13.45 -30.64
N ASN A 19 -2.33 -12.25 -31.20
CA ASN A 19 -2.35 -12.04 -32.63
C ASN A 19 -1.19 -12.76 -33.34
N VAL A 20 0.03 -12.66 -32.80
CA VAL A 20 1.20 -13.35 -33.35
C VAL A 20 0.99 -14.87 -33.34
N ILE A 21 0.50 -15.44 -32.24
CA ILE A 21 0.22 -16.87 -32.14
C ILE A 21 -0.90 -17.29 -33.12
N ASN A 22 -1.96 -16.49 -33.26
CA ASN A 22 -3.06 -16.77 -34.16
C ASN A 22 -2.61 -16.76 -35.65
N ILE A 23 -1.70 -15.87 -36.01
CA ILE A 23 -1.09 -15.84 -37.37
C ILE A 23 -0.18 -17.07 -37.56
N ALA A 24 0.67 -17.37 -36.58
CA ALA A 24 1.60 -18.49 -36.64
C ALA A 24 0.88 -19.85 -36.70
N SER A 25 -0.28 -19.98 -36.04
CA SER A 25 -1.13 -21.20 -36.08
C SER A 25 -2.05 -21.28 -37.29
N GLY A 26 -2.00 -20.31 -38.22
CA GLY A 26 -2.83 -20.29 -39.42
C GLY A 26 -4.32 -19.96 -39.15
N GLN A 27 -4.70 -19.57 -37.94
CA GLN A 27 -6.08 -19.23 -37.58
C GLN A 27 -6.44 -17.77 -37.86
N GLN A 28 -5.47 -16.97 -38.28
CA GLN A 28 -5.66 -15.57 -38.66
C GLN A 28 -4.85 -15.27 -39.93
N ASN A 29 -5.49 -14.66 -40.92
CA ASN A 29 -4.81 -14.22 -42.13
C ASN A 29 -3.76 -13.16 -41.74
N GLY A 30 -2.53 -13.44 -42.08
CA GLY A 30 -1.41 -12.55 -41.85
C GLY A 30 -0.13 -13.05 -42.50
N THR A 31 0.75 -12.16 -42.80
CA THR A 31 2.07 -12.43 -43.37
C THR A 31 3.15 -12.21 -42.32
N VAL A 32 4.36 -12.72 -42.56
CA VAL A 32 5.55 -12.40 -41.73
C VAL A 32 5.69 -10.88 -41.50
N LYS A 33 5.34 -10.07 -42.52
CA LYS A 33 5.31 -8.61 -42.41
C LYS A 33 4.35 -8.13 -41.30
N THR A 34 3.17 -8.76 -41.13
CA THR A 34 2.20 -8.42 -40.09
C THR A 34 2.75 -8.77 -38.71
N ILE A 35 3.45 -9.88 -38.55
CA ILE A 35 4.12 -10.25 -37.30
C ILE A 35 5.21 -9.22 -36.96
N LEU A 36 6.03 -8.83 -37.91
CA LEU A 36 7.07 -7.81 -37.70
C LEU A 36 6.46 -6.45 -37.28
N ILE A 37 5.36 -6.03 -37.90
CA ILE A 37 4.67 -4.80 -37.53
C ILE A 37 4.16 -4.89 -36.08
N ASN A 38 3.55 -6.00 -35.68
CA ASN A 38 3.10 -6.22 -34.32
C ASN A 38 4.25 -6.11 -33.30
N ILE A 39 5.40 -6.70 -33.61
CA ILE A 39 6.61 -6.63 -32.76
C ILE A 39 7.13 -5.18 -32.72
N LEU A 40 7.19 -4.47 -33.83
CA LEU A 40 7.63 -3.07 -33.87
C LEU A 40 6.71 -2.16 -33.06
N VAL A 41 5.39 -2.38 -33.11
CA VAL A 41 4.44 -1.62 -32.27
C VAL A 41 4.72 -1.80 -30.79
N ILE A 42 4.94 -3.05 -30.33
CA ILE A 42 5.29 -3.31 -28.93
C ILE A 42 6.63 -2.68 -28.55
N MET A 43 7.64 -2.82 -29.40
CA MET A 43 8.95 -2.20 -29.16
C MET A 43 8.86 -0.68 -29.06
N ALA A 44 8.05 -0.05 -29.91
CA ALA A 44 7.78 1.39 -29.84
C ALA A 44 7.07 1.77 -28.54
N LEU A 45 6.06 1.00 -28.10
CA LEU A 45 5.37 1.24 -26.83
C LEU A 45 6.30 1.07 -25.63
N ILE A 46 7.21 0.09 -25.64
CA ILE A 46 8.24 -0.09 -24.61
C ILE A 46 9.19 1.10 -24.59
N ALA A 47 9.65 1.55 -25.76
CA ALA A 47 10.54 2.70 -25.87
C ALA A 47 9.89 3.99 -25.34
N ILE A 48 8.61 4.21 -25.64
CA ILE A 48 7.83 5.36 -25.15
C ILE A 48 7.52 5.23 -23.66
N ASN A 49 7.43 4.02 -23.11
CA ASN A 49 7.17 3.80 -21.68
C ASN A 49 8.22 4.49 -20.80
N TYR A 50 9.50 4.45 -21.15
CA TYR A 50 10.57 5.05 -20.34
C TYR A 50 10.38 6.57 -20.14
N PRO A 51 10.29 7.41 -21.18
CA PRO A 51 10.10 8.85 -21.00
C PRO A 51 8.75 9.16 -20.35
N MET A 52 7.69 8.41 -20.65
CA MET A 52 6.38 8.62 -20.01
C MET A 52 6.38 8.27 -18.53
N ASN A 53 7.09 7.22 -18.12
CA ASN A 53 7.28 6.88 -16.72
C ASN A 53 8.09 7.97 -15.98
N TYR A 54 9.15 8.49 -16.61
CA TYR A 54 9.93 9.58 -16.04
C TYR A 54 9.07 10.83 -15.82
N LEU A 55 8.33 11.27 -16.84
CA LEU A 55 7.45 12.44 -16.75
C LEU A 55 6.35 12.25 -15.71
N PHE A 56 5.71 11.08 -15.69
CA PHE A 56 4.71 10.73 -14.69
C PHE A 56 5.27 10.81 -13.28
N THR A 57 6.44 10.19 -13.05
CA THR A 57 7.08 10.16 -11.72
C THR A 57 7.52 11.57 -11.30
N LYS A 58 8.08 12.37 -12.23
CA LYS A 58 8.47 13.76 -11.97
C LYS A 58 7.27 14.61 -11.53
N CYS A 59 6.18 14.61 -12.30
CA CYS A 59 4.98 15.39 -11.99
C CYS A 59 4.34 14.92 -10.67
N ARG A 60 4.26 13.61 -10.46
CA ARG A 60 3.73 13.04 -9.23
C ARG A 60 4.56 13.43 -8.02
N SER A 61 5.87 13.24 -8.09
CA SER A 61 6.78 13.56 -6.98
C SER A 61 6.72 15.05 -6.63
N GLN A 62 6.72 15.92 -7.64
CA GLN A 62 6.60 17.37 -7.42
C GLN A 62 5.28 17.73 -6.72
N ALA A 63 4.17 17.20 -7.18
CA ALA A 63 2.86 17.44 -6.56
C ALA A 63 2.81 16.93 -5.11
N THR A 64 3.29 15.71 -4.87
CA THR A 64 3.29 15.11 -3.53
C THR A 64 4.19 15.87 -2.57
N ARG A 65 5.43 16.18 -2.95
CA ARG A 65 6.36 16.91 -2.09
C ARG A 65 5.90 18.34 -1.81
N SER A 66 5.25 18.99 -2.77
CA SER A 66 4.65 20.31 -2.57
C SER A 66 3.48 20.25 -1.58
N ALA A 67 2.60 19.25 -1.70
CA ALA A 67 1.49 19.05 -0.78
C ALA A 67 1.98 18.72 0.64
N GLU A 68 2.98 17.83 0.77
CA GLU A 68 3.63 17.47 2.03
C GLU A 68 4.23 18.71 2.73
N ALA A 69 5.02 19.49 1.99
CA ALA A 69 5.61 20.72 2.52
C ALA A 69 4.54 21.75 2.93
N GLY A 70 3.47 21.87 2.14
CA GLY A 70 2.33 22.73 2.46
C GLY A 70 1.61 22.30 3.75
N LEU A 71 1.37 20.99 3.92
CA LEU A 71 0.71 20.44 5.11
C LEU A 71 1.59 20.62 6.37
N ARG A 72 2.89 20.32 6.28
CA ARG A 72 3.84 20.58 7.37
C ARG A 72 3.90 22.07 7.72
N GLY A 73 3.96 22.95 6.70
CA GLY A 73 3.94 24.38 6.91
C GLY A 73 2.65 24.89 7.57
N ALA A 74 1.49 24.33 7.21
CA ALA A 74 0.22 24.64 7.85
C ALA A 74 0.19 24.20 9.32
N LEU A 75 0.67 22.98 9.62
CA LEU A 75 0.79 22.46 10.99
C LEU A 75 1.72 23.34 11.83
N VAL A 76 2.91 23.68 11.33
CA VAL A 76 3.88 24.52 12.06
C VAL A 76 3.27 25.89 12.36
N ARG A 77 2.62 26.52 11.37
CA ARG A 77 1.92 27.79 11.61
C ARG A 77 0.82 27.66 12.66
N LYS A 78 0.02 26.61 12.60
CA LYS A 78 -1.04 26.37 13.57
C LYS A 78 -0.49 26.15 14.97
N LEU A 79 0.55 25.33 15.12
CA LEU A 79 1.22 25.09 16.41
C LEU A 79 1.76 26.38 17.02
N GLN A 80 2.29 27.31 16.24
CA GLN A 80 2.75 28.61 16.73
C GLN A 80 1.61 29.55 17.16
N GLN A 81 0.37 29.28 16.74
CA GLN A 81 -0.81 30.07 17.11
C GLN A 81 -1.56 29.49 18.30
N LEU A 82 -1.33 28.22 18.64
CA LEU A 82 -1.99 27.56 19.76
C LEU A 82 -1.50 28.11 21.09
N SER A 83 -2.38 28.07 22.11
CA SER A 83 -2.10 28.57 23.45
C SER A 83 -0.97 27.82 24.14
N ILE A 84 -0.29 28.48 25.09
CA ILE A 84 0.72 27.84 25.96
C ILE A 84 0.09 26.68 26.74
N SER A 85 -1.16 26.81 27.15
CA SER A 85 -1.91 25.75 27.83
C SER A 85 -2.00 24.48 26.99
N TYR A 86 -2.26 24.59 25.68
CA TYR A 86 -2.27 23.46 24.76
C TYR A 86 -0.92 22.73 24.70
N HIS A 87 0.18 23.52 24.68
CA HIS A 87 1.53 22.96 24.63
C HIS A 87 1.97 22.28 25.93
N THR A 88 1.46 22.73 27.08
CA THR A 88 1.72 22.07 28.38
C THR A 88 0.93 20.78 28.56
N GLN A 89 -0.27 20.69 27.98
CA GLN A 89 -1.11 19.49 28.06
C GLN A 89 -0.62 18.36 27.13
N ILE A 90 0.03 18.68 26.01
CA ILE A 90 0.48 17.70 25.03
C ILE A 90 2.01 17.62 25.04
N GLN A 91 2.53 16.40 25.26
CA GLN A 91 3.97 16.16 25.20
C GLN A 91 4.59 16.57 23.88
N SER A 92 5.71 17.26 23.88
CA SER A 92 6.42 17.76 22.70
C SER A 92 6.75 16.66 21.67
N GLY A 93 7.09 15.45 22.15
CA GLY A 93 7.32 14.30 21.27
C GLY A 93 6.09 13.85 20.49
N ARG A 94 4.88 14.03 21.06
CA ARG A 94 3.63 13.74 20.37
C ARG A 94 3.35 14.75 19.25
N LEU A 95 3.60 16.03 19.48
CA LEU A 95 3.49 17.08 18.47
C LEU A 95 4.50 16.88 17.32
N GLN A 96 5.75 16.57 17.66
CA GLN A 96 6.76 16.21 16.67
C GLN A 96 6.32 15.01 15.81
N SER A 97 5.75 13.96 16.44
CA SER A 97 5.22 12.80 15.71
C SER A 97 4.12 13.18 14.73
N LYS A 98 3.20 14.09 15.10
CA LYS A 98 2.14 14.57 14.22
C LYS A 98 2.69 15.31 13.00
N VAL A 99 3.68 16.18 13.17
CA VAL A 99 4.29 16.96 12.07
C VAL A 99 5.12 16.06 11.14
N MET A 100 5.85 15.08 11.67
CA MET A 100 6.79 14.28 10.89
C MET A 100 6.14 12.98 10.39
N ARG A 101 5.70 12.12 11.30
CA ARG A 101 5.23 10.76 10.94
C ARG A 101 3.80 10.71 10.43
N ASP A 102 2.89 11.52 11.01
CA ASP A 102 1.50 11.51 10.54
C ASP A 102 1.38 12.14 9.15
N VAL A 103 2.13 13.21 8.88
CA VAL A 103 2.18 13.80 7.53
C VAL A 103 2.78 12.84 6.51
N GLU A 104 3.84 12.08 6.86
CA GLU A 104 4.41 11.04 6.01
C GLU A 104 3.41 9.91 5.74
N ALA A 105 2.62 9.52 6.74
CA ALA A 105 1.58 8.51 6.55
C ALA A 105 0.45 9.01 5.62
N ILE A 106 0.07 10.29 5.71
CA ILE A 106 -0.89 10.94 4.80
C ILE A 106 -0.33 11.01 3.38
N GLU A 107 0.95 11.35 3.23
CA GLU A 107 1.63 11.32 1.93
C GLU A 107 1.59 9.94 1.31
N THR A 108 1.98 8.92 2.08
CA THR A 108 1.97 7.52 1.66
C THR A 108 0.57 7.07 1.26
N LEU A 109 -0.45 7.41 2.07
CA LEU A 109 -1.86 7.13 1.76
C LEU A 109 -2.24 7.76 0.41
N SER A 110 -1.98 9.05 0.23
CA SER A 110 -2.33 9.78 -0.98
C SER A 110 -1.69 9.18 -2.23
N GLN A 111 -0.38 8.88 -2.17
CA GLN A 111 0.34 8.27 -3.28
C GLN A 111 -0.18 6.86 -3.60
N GLN A 112 -0.27 6.01 -2.58
CA GLN A 112 -0.65 4.61 -2.76
C GLN A 112 -2.11 4.47 -3.17
N LEU A 113 -3.01 5.25 -2.55
CA LEU A 113 -4.42 5.21 -2.88
C LEU A 113 -4.66 5.64 -4.33
N PHE A 114 -4.17 6.83 -4.71
CA PHE A 114 -4.43 7.38 -6.04
C PHE A 114 -3.83 6.51 -7.14
N VAL A 115 -2.54 6.14 -7.04
CA VAL A 115 -1.84 5.37 -8.08
C VAL A 115 -2.38 3.95 -8.18
N ASN A 116 -2.54 3.27 -7.04
CA ASN A 116 -2.97 1.87 -7.05
C ASN A 116 -4.45 1.74 -7.41
N MET A 117 -5.34 2.60 -6.90
CA MET A 117 -6.75 2.57 -7.29
C MET A 117 -6.93 2.83 -8.77
N MET A 118 -6.20 3.80 -9.33
CA MET A 118 -6.22 4.08 -10.76
C MET A 118 -5.67 2.91 -11.58
N THR A 119 -4.59 2.27 -11.11
CA THR A 119 -4.01 1.08 -11.75
C THR A 119 -4.99 -0.08 -11.73
N ILE A 120 -5.58 -0.39 -10.57
CA ILE A 120 -6.56 -1.46 -10.39
C ILE A 120 -7.77 -1.23 -11.29
N ALA A 121 -8.37 -0.04 -11.23
CA ALA A 121 -9.55 0.28 -12.02
C ALA A 121 -9.29 0.13 -13.52
N LEU A 122 -8.21 0.71 -14.04
CA LEU A 122 -7.89 0.64 -15.45
C LEU A 122 -7.54 -0.78 -15.92
N ASN A 123 -6.76 -1.53 -15.14
CA ASN A 123 -6.44 -2.92 -15.48
C ASN A 123 -7.69 -3.80 -15.54
N VAL A 124 -8.61 -3.64 -14.57
CA VAL A 124 -9.87 -4.38 -14.56
C VAL A 124 -10.76 -3.95 -15.73
N ILE A 125 -10.90 -2.65 -15.99
CA ILE A 125 -11.69 -2.14 -17.14
C ILE A 125 -11.15 -2.71 -18.46
N VAL A 126 -9.85 -2.64 -18.69
CA VAL A 126 -9.23 -3.16 -19.92
C VAL A 126 -9.43 -4.68 -20.02
N ALA A 127 -9.18 -5.43 -18.95
CA ALA A 127 -9.35 -6.87 -18.96
C ALA A 127 -10.81 -7.28 -19.24
N VAL A 128 -11.77 -6.64 -18.59
CA VAL A 128 -13.21 -6.89 -18.80
C VAL A 128 -13.63 -6.51 -20.21
N THR A 129 -13.22 -5.34 -20.69
CA THR A 129 -13.59 -4.86 -22.03
C THR A 129 -13.01 -5.77 -23.12
N VAL A 130 -11.71 -6.08 -23.07
CA VAL A 130 -11.07 -6.92 -24.08
C VAL A 130 -11.60 -8.36 -24.05
N THR A 131 -11.81 -8.91 -22.84
CA THR A 131 -12.37 -10.26 -22.71
C THR A 131 -13.82 -10.29 -23.21
N GLY A 132 -14.63 -9.33 -22.83
CA GLY A 132 -16.05 -9.25 -23.20
C GLY A 132 -16.28 -9.06 -24.70
N THR A 133 -15.46 -8.25 -25.37
CA THR A 133 -15.55 -8.04 -26.83
C THR A 133 -15.12 -9.27 -27.63
N LYS A 134 -14.22 -10.10 -27.11
CA LYS A 134 -13.75 -11.33 -27.78
C LYS A 134 -14.61 -12.57 -27.44
N SER A 135 -15.00 -12.75 -26.17
CA SER A 135 -15.81 -13.88 -25.74
C SER A 135 -16.55 -13.56 -24.44
N ALA A 136 -17.88 -13.41 -24.55
CA ALA A 136 -18.76 -13.24 -23.40
C ALA A 136 -18.70 -14.43 -22.43
N LEU A 137 -18.46 -15.64 -22.94
CA LEU A 137 -18.42 -16.88 -22.17
C LEU A 137 -17.22 -16.91 -21.21
N VAL A 138 -16.04 -16.44 -21.68
CA VAL A 138 -14.84 -16.31 -20.85
C VAL A 138 -15.00 -15.18 -19.83
N LEU A 139 -15.73 -14.10 -20.18
CA LEU A 139 -16.05 -13.04 -19.24
C LEU A 139 -16.90 -13.56 -18.07
N VAL A 140 -17.93 -14.36 -18.34
CA VAL A 140 -18.76 -14.99 -17.30
C VAL A 140 -17.91 -15.87 -16.40
N PHE A 141 -16.98 -16.64 -16.97
CA PHE A 141 -16.02 -17.45 -16.19
C PHE A 141 -15.18 -16.55 -15.25
N PHE A 142 -14.68 -15.41 -15.72
CA PHE A 142 -13.91 -14.47 -14.90
C PHE A 142 -14.75 -13.89 -13.74
N ILE A 143 -15.99 -13.49 -14.04
CA ILE A 143 -16.93 -12.95 -13.04
C ILE A 143 -17.24 -13.99 -11.95
N LEU A 144 -17.27 -15.27 -12.30
CA LEU A 144 -17.53 -16.34 -11.33
C LEU A 144 -16.30 -16.74 -10.52
N CYS A 145 -15.14 -16.86 -11.16
CA CYS A 145 -13.91 -17.37 -10.54
C CYS A 145 -13.16 -16.31 -9.72
N ALA A 146 -13.14 -15.03 -10.15
CA ALA A 146 -12.40 -14.00 -9.44
C ALA A 146 -12.93 -13.71 -8.02
N PRO A 147 -14.25 -13.61 -7.77
CA PRO A 147 -14.79 -13.51 -6.41
C PRO A 147 -14.54 -14.74 -5.56
N ALA A 148 -14.58 -15.96 -6.14
CA ALA A 148 -14.29 -17.18 -5.42
C ALA A 148 -12.83 -17.23 -4.94
N ALA A 149 -11.89 -16.82 -5.78
CA ALA A 149 -10.48 -16.68 -5.40
C ALA A 149 -10.29 -15.58 -4.31
N ALA A 150 -10.99 -14.45 -4.42
CA ALA A 150 -10.96 -13.40 -3.42
C ALA A 150 -11.50 -13.86 -2.05
N LEU A 151 -12.58 -14.64 -2.04
CA LEU A 151 -13.22 -15.14 -0.82
C LEU A 151 -12.26 -16.01 0.01
N THR A 152 -11.46 -16.84 -0.65
CA THR A 152 -10.45 -17.67 0.05
C THR A 152 -9.41 -16.81 0.76
N MET A 153 -8.99 -15.69 0.18
CA MET A 153 -8.05 -14.77 0.79
C MET A 153 -8.64 -14.03 2.01
N VAL A 154 -9.91 -13.63 1.93
CA VAL A 154 -10.61 -12.93 3.03
C VAL A 154 -10.74 -13.82 4.27
N THR A 155 -10.99 -15.10 4.10
CA THR A 155 -11.17 -16.05 5.20
C THR A 155 -9.93 -16.18 6.10
N PHE A 156 -8.74 -16.14 5.51
CA PHE A 156 -7.48 -16.22 6.27
C PHE A 156 -7.10 -14.91 6.96
N ARG A 157 -7.62 -13.77 6.52
CA ARG A 157 -7.25 -12.43 6.99
C ARG A 157 -7.49 -12.23 8.48
N LYS A 158 -8.60 -12.77 9.02
CA LYS A 158 -8.94 -12.66 10.44
C LYS A 158 -7.85 -13.28 11.31
N ARG A 159 -7.36 -14.46 10.93
CA ARG A 159 -6.32 -15.19 11.70
C ARG A 159 -4.98 -14.45 11.71
N ILE A 160 -4.59 -13.89 10.56
CA ILE A 160 -3.37 -13.07 10.46
C ILE A 160 -3.49 -11.82 11.32
N ARG A 161 -4.65 -11.15 11.27
CA ARG A 161 -4.89 -9.92 12.06
C ARG A 161 -4.79 -10.18 13.56
N THR A 162 -5.36 -11.28 14.05
CA THR A 162 -5.28 -11.65 15.48
C THR A 162 -3.84 -11.93 15.87
N SER A 163 -3.12 -12.75 15.10
CA SER A 163 -1.72 -13.07 15.41
C SER A 163 -0.78 -11.86 15.32
N ASN A 164 -1.05 -10.93 14.40
CA ASN A 164 -0.33 -9.64 14.35
C ASN A 164 -0.60 -8.76 15.58
N ALA A 165 -1.83 -8.76 16.09
CA ALA A 165 -2.18 -8.00 17.30
C ALA A 165 -1.48 -8.60 18.54
N ASP A 166 -1.46 -9.92 18.66
CA ASP A 166 -0.77 -10.63 19.74
C ASP A 166 0.75 -10.33 19.71
N PHE A 167 1.37 -10.43 18.54
CA PHE A 167 2.81 -10.12 18.39
C PHE A 167 3.12 -8.66 18.73
N ARG A 168 2.28 -7.71 18.30
CA ARG A 168 2.48 -6.29 18.64
C ARG A 168 2.36 -6.06 20.13
N ARG A 169 1.38 -6.67 20.80
CA ARG A 169 1.23 -6.53 22.27
C ARG A 169 2.46 -7.05 23.00
N GLU A 170 2.98 -8.23 22.63
CA GLU A 170 4.22 -8.77 23.21
C GLU A 170 5.41 -7.84 22.98
N MET A 171 5.50 -7.23 21.80
CA MET A 171 6.58 -6.28 21.45
C MET A 171 6.46 -4.99 22.29
N GLU A 172 5.24 -4.46 22.48
CA GLU A 172 4.98 -3.28 23.30
C GLU A 172 5.32 -3.54 24.79
N GLU A 173 4.89 -4.68 25.33
CA GLU A 173 5.23 -5.11 26.69
C GLU A 173 6.73 -5.29 26.89
N THR A 174 7.41 -5.88 25.89
CA THR A 174 8.87 -6.04 25.91
C THR A 174 9.58 -4.69 25.82
N SER A 175 9.09 -3.77 24.99
CA SER A 175 9.68 -2.43 24.89
C SER A 175 9.58 -1.66 26.23
N ALA A 176 8.47 -1.80 26.95
CA ALA A 176 8.31 -1.21 28.28
C ALA A 176 9.31 -1.80 29.28
N LYS A 177 9.46 -3.13 29.28
CA LYS A 177 10.44 -3.82 30.16
C LYS A 177 11.90 -3.47 29.81
N VAL A 178 12.23 -3.30 28.55
CA VAL A 178 13.57 -2.82 28.13
C VAL A 178 13.82 -1.41 28.66
N MET A 179 12.82 -0.52 28.59
CA MET A 179 12.95 0.83 29.13
C MET A 179 13.16 0.80 30.65
N GLU A 180 12.35 0.02 31.38
CA GLU A 180 12.51 -0.20 32.83
C GLU A 180 13.90 -0.73 33.17
N MET A 181 14.38 -1.75 32.45
CA MET A 181 15.73 -2.31 32.62
C MET A 181 16.82 -1.24 32.43
N VAL A 182 16.71 -0.42 31.39
CA VAL A 182 17.71 0.63 31.10
C VAL A 182 17.71 1.68 32.21
N GLU A 183 16.56 2.09 32.71
CA GLU A 183 16.45 3.04 33.82
C GLU A 183 17.01 2.46 35.14
N MET A 184 16.87 1.15 35.33
CA MET A 184 17.34 0.44 36.54
C MET A 184 18.80 -0.02 36.50
N ILE A 185 19.53 0.18 35.38
CA ILE A 185 20.97 -0.20 35.28
C ILE A 185 21.80 0.27 36.46
N PRO A 186 21.73 1.52 36.96
CA PRO A 186 22.50 1.96 38.11
C PRO A 186 22.23 1.15 39.38
N VAL A 187 20.96 0.80 39.60
CA VAL A 187 20.53 0.02 40.78
C VAL A 187 20.98 -1.44 40.64
N THR A 188 20.80 -2.05 39.47
CA THR A 188 21.20 -3.41 39.17
C THR A 188 22.69 -3.61 39.37
N ARG A 189 23.51 -2.65 38.91
CA ARG A 189 24.96 -2.66 39.12
C ARG A 189 25.36 -2.46 40.57
N ALA A 190 24.65 -1.57 41.30
CA ALA A 190 24.95 -1.36 42.73
C ALA A 190 24.72 -2.62 43.57
N HIS A 191 23.85 -3.53 43.15
CA HIS A 191 23.51 -4.75 43.86
C HIS A 191 24.05 -6.02 43.22
N ALA A 192 24.88 -5.92 42.18
CA ALA A 192 25.51 -7.04 41.42
C ALA A 192 24.45 -8.05 40.89
N LEU A 193 23.30 -7.55 40.40
CA LEU A 193 22.17 -8.35 39.88
C LEU A 193 22.12 -8.42 38.34
N GLU A 194 23.22 -8.09 37.65
CA GLU A 194 23.25 -7.99 36.18
C GLU A 194 22.87 -9.31 35.50
N ASN A 195 23.40 -10.44 36.00
CA ASN A 195 23.14 -11.75 35.39
C ASN A 195 21.66 -12.18 35.56
N GLU A 196 21.05 -11.81 36.67
CA GLU A 196 19.64 -12.11 36.92
C GLU A 196 18.71 -11.29 35.99
N GLU A 197 19.01 -10.01 35.81
CA GLU A 197 18.26 -9.14 34.92
C GLU A 197 18.47 -9.51 33.44
N ILE A 198 19.67 -9.91 33.03
CA ILE A 198 19.96 -10.46 31.71
C ILE A 198 19.08 -11.70 31.45
N GLY A 199 19.08 -12.68 32.37
CA GLY A 199 18.28 -13.89 32.22
C GLY A 199 16.78 -13.62 32.15
N ARG A 200 16.27 -12.65 32.92
CA ARG A 200 14.88 -12.19 32.87
C ARG A 200 14.54 -11.59 31.49
N MET A 201 15.43 -10.75 30.96
CA MET A 201 15.23 -10.11 29.66
C MET A 201 15.35 -11.09 28.50
N GLU A 202 16.32 -12.03 28.54
CA GLU A 202 16.43 -13.10 27.54
C GLU A 202 15.16 -13.96 27.49
N GLY A 203 14.58 -14.30 28.65
CA GLY A 203 13.30 -15.00 28.73
C GLY A 203 12.17 -14.22 28.02
N GLN A 204 12.09 -12.91 28.23
CA GLN A 204 11.09 -12.05 27.59
C GLN A 204 11.31 -11.96 26.07
N LEU A 205 12.55 -11.83 25.62
CA LEU A 205 12.90 -11.80 24.18
C LEU A 205 12.56 -13.13 23.50
N LEU A 206 12.71 -14.26 24.18
CA LEU A 206 12.28 -15.57 23.67
C LEU A 206 10.75 -15.67 23.50
N HIS A 207 9.97 -15.03 24.39
CA HIS A 207 8.51 -14.96 24.22
C HIS A 207 8.13 -14.18 22.95
N VAL A 208 8.76 -13.02 22.72
CA VAL A 208 8.57 -12.25 21.47
C VAL A 208 8.97 -13.05 20.25
N ALA A 209 10.14 -13.74 20.30
CA ALA A 209 10.60 -14.58 19.20
C ALA A 209 9.60 -15.71 18.88
N LYS A 210 9.02 -16.36 19.89
CA LYS A 210 7.97 -17.39 19.70
C LYS A 210 6.70 -16.82 19.09
N SER A 211 6.27 -15.65 19.55
CA SER A 211 5.10 -14.95 18.97
C SER A 211 5.35 -14.54 17.52
N GLY A 212 6.54 -14.03 17.22
CA GLY A 212 6.97 -13.70 15.85
C GLY A 212 6.99 -14.92 14.95
N TYR A 213 7.62 -16.01 15.39
CA TYR A 213 7.65 -17.28 14.65
C TYR A 213 6.24 -17.80 14.35
N LYS A 214 5.34 -17.78 15.33
CA LYS A 214 3.93 -18.17 15.12
C LYS A 214 3.24 -17.34 14.06
N LEU A 215 3.48 -16.02 14.08
CA LEU A 215 2.96 -15.10 13.06
C LEU A 215 3.53 -15.41 11.68
N ASP A 216 4.85 -15.62 11.58
CA ASP A 216 5.53 -15.94 10.31
C ASP A 216 5.00 -17.23 9.69
N ILE A 217 4.81 -18.28 10.49
CA ILE A 217 4.23 -19.55 10.02
C ILE A 217 2.78 -19.36 9.52
N ILE A 218 1.98 -18.54 10.22
CA ILE A 218 0.61 -18.25 9.76
C ILE A 218 0.64 -17.47 8.44
N GLN A 219 1.53 -16.51 8.29
CA GLN A 219 1.70 -15.74 7.06
C GLN A 219 2.23 -16.59 5.91
N ALA A 220 3.20 -17.47 6.17
CA ALA A 220 3.77 -18.39 5.19
C ALA A 220 2.68 -19.37 4.67
N ASN A 221 1.91 -19.98 5.58
CA ASN A 221 0.81 -20.85 5.21
C ASN A 221 -0.27 -20.11 4.40
N PHE A 222 -0.60 -18.88 4.78
CA PHE A 222 -1.52 -18.05 4.00
C PHE A 222 -0.99 -17.78 2.60
N GLY A 223 0.28 -17.40 2.48
CA GLY A 223 0.94 -17.19 1.18
C GLY A 223 0.93 -18.45 0.31
N ALA A 224 1.28 -19.60 0.90
CA ALA A 224 1.30 -20.87 0.18
C ALA A 224 -0.10 -21.30 -0.29
N VAL A 225 -1.10 -21.25 0.59
CA VAL A 225 -2.49 -21.59 0.23
C VAL A 225 -3.02 -20.61 -0.83
N GLY A 226 -2.78 -19.31 -0.66
CA GLY A 226 -3.16 -18.29 -1.63
C GLY A 226 -2.54 -18.54 -3.01
N TRP A 227 -1.26 -18.90 -3.05
CA TRP A 227 -0.58 -19.25 -4.30
C TRP A 227 -1.17 -20.52 -4.94
N CYS A 228 -1.39 -21.58 -4.16
CA CYS A 228 -2.00 -22.82 -4.66
C CYS A 228 -3.41 -22.58 -5.23
N VAL A 229 -4.24 -21.83 -4.54
CA VAL A 229 -5.59 -21.47 -5.00
C VAL A 229 -5.52 -20.66 -6.29
N PHE A 230 -4.63 -19.67 -6.35
CA PHE A 230 -4.40 -18.89 -7.55
C PHE A 230 -3.99 -19.76 -8.74
N GLN A 231 -3.01 -20.65 -8.56
CA GLN A 231 -2.56 -21.57 -9.60
C GLN A 231 -3.66 -22.54 -10.04
N ALA A 232 -4.46 -23.05 -9.09
CA ALA A 232 -5.59 -23.92 -9.42
C ALA A 232 -6.61 -23.19 -10.33
N PHE A 233 -7.00 -21.97 -10.01
CA PHE A 233 -7.89 -21.17 -10.86
C PHE A 233 -7.27 -20.85 -12.22
N GLN A 234 -5.95 -20.64 -12.27
CA GLN A 234 -5.25 -20.38 -13.54
C GLN A 234 -5.22 -21.62 -14.42
N VAL A 235 -5.05 -22.81 -13.84
CA VAL A 235 -5.16 -24.10 -14.55
C VAL A 235 -6.58 -24.35 -15.02
N LEU A 236 -7.59 -24.03 -14.19
CA LEU A 236 -9.01 -24.13 -14.60
C LEU A 236 -9.30 -23.18 -15.77
N CYS A 237 -8.78 -21.95 -15.74
CA CYS A 237 -8.88 -21.00 -16.86
C CYS A 237 -8.23 -21.57 -18.12
N LEU A 238 -7.03 -22.18 -18.01
CA LEU A 238 -6.36 -22.83 -19.12
C LEU A 238 -7.20 -23.96 -19.69
N GLY A 239 -7.71 -24.86 -18.86
CA GLY A 239 -8.57 -25.97 -19.29
C GLY A 239 -9.84 -25.49 -19.99
N PHE A 240 -10.50 -24.48 -19.42
CA PHE A 240 -11.72 -23.92 -19.99
C PHE A 240 -11.47 -23.22 -21.33
N THR A 241 -10.47 -22.35 -21.41
CA THR A 241 -10.11 -21.65 -22.66
C THR A 241 -9.53 -22.62 -23.71
N GLY A 242 -8.77 -23.63 -23.28
CA GLY A 242 -8.30 -24.70 -24.12
C GLY A 242 -9.44 -25.52 -24.74
N TYR A 243 -10.45 -25.86 -23.94
CA TYR A 243 -11.65 -26.54 -24.44
C TYR A 243 -12.44 -25.68 -25.47
N LEU A 244 -12.58 -24.37 -25.21
CA LEU A 244 -13.22 -23.45 -26.15
C LEU A 244 -12.42 -23.31 -27.45
N ALA A 245 -11.10 -23.30 -27.37
CA ALA A 245 -10.24 -23.30 -28.55
C ALA A 245 -10.33 -24.60 -29.36
N TYR A 246 -10.37 -25.76 -28.66
CA TYR A 246 -10.60 -27.05 -29.32
C TYR A 246 -11.95 -27.12 -30.04
N ARG A 247 -12.97 -26.52 -29.46
CA ARG A 247 -14.30 -26.35 -30.09
C ARG A 247 -14.32 -25.33 -31.24
N GLY A 248 -13.24 -24.61 -31.47
CA GLY A 248 -13.19 -23.55 -32.48
C GLY A 248 -13.95 -22.26 -32.11
N THR A 249 -14.42 -22.13 -30.85
CA THR A 249 -15.17 -20.94 -30.37
C THR A 249 -14.24 -19.73 -30.19
N ILE A 250 -12.99 -19.97 -29.83
CA ILE A 250 -11.93 -18.97 -29.69
C ILE A 250 -10.68 -19.42 -30.45
N LYS A 251 -9.78 -18.48 -30.78
CA LYS A 251 -8.52 -18.80 -31.43
C LYS A 251 -7.49 -19.29 -30.41
N VAL A 252 -6.50 -20.09 -30.87
CA VAL A 252 -5.45 -20.66 -30.00
C VAL A 252 -4.64 -19.59 -29.28
N GLY A 253 -4.28 -18.50 -29.94
CA GLY A 253 -3.55 -17.40 -29.33
C GLY A 253 -4.37 -16.65 -28.26
N ASP A 254 -5.70 -16.68 -28.33
CA ASP A 254 -6.53 -16.03 -27.32
C ASP A 254 -6.47 -16.74 -25.96
N ILE A 255 -6.02 -17.99 -25.91
CA ILE A 255 -5.74 -18.72 -24.65
C ILE A 255 -4.73 -17.93 -23.81
N THR A 256 -3.63 -17.52 -24.40
CA THR A 256 -2.56 -16.76 -23.70
C THR A 256 -3.05 -15.38 -23.27
N LEU A 257 -3.89 -14.74 -24.07
CA LEU A 257 -4.52 -13.46 -23.73
C LEU A 257 -5.41 -13.59 -22.49
N TYR A 258 -6.30 -14.58 -22.46
CA TYR A 258 -7.19 -14.79 -21.33
C TYR A 258 -6.45 -15.22 -20.06
N GLN A 259 -5.41 -16.06 -20.18
CA GLN A 259 -4.51 -16.41 -19.08
C GLN A 259 -3.88 -15.18 -18.44
N THR A 260 -3.35 -14.29 -19.29
CA THR A 260 -2.69 -13.07 -18.81
C THR A 260 -3.68 -12.11 -18.14
N TYR A 261 -4.84 -11.88 -18.74
CA TYR A 261 -5.85 -11.00 -18.13
C TYR A 261 -6.47 -11.56 -16.87
N PHE A 262 -6.68 -12.87 -16.80
CA PHE A 262 -7.14 -13.54 -15.57
C PHE A 262 -6.12 -13.37 -14.45
N GLY A 263 -4.83 -13.63 -14.73
CA GLY A 263 -3.74 -13.42 -13.78
C GLY A 263 -3.66 -11.97 -13.29
N ASN A 264 -3.82 -11.02 -14.22
CA ASN A 264 -3.83 -9.59 -13.89
C ASN A 264 -5.00 -9.23 -12.97
N ILE A 265 -6.23 -9.72 -13.23
CA ILE A 265 -7.40 -9.44 -12.37
C ILE A 265 -7.16 -9.94 -10.95
N ILE A 266 -6.65 -11.17 -10.77
CA ILE A 266 -6.36 -11.72 -9.45
C ILE A 266 -5.21 -10.94 -8.78
N GLY A 267 -4.20 -10.56 -9.53
CA GLY A 267 -3.13 -9.67 -9.06
C GLY A 267 -3.67 -8.34 -8.52
N GLN A 268 -4.65 -7.73 -9.21
CA GLN A 268 -5.30 -6.50 -8.75
C GLN A 268 -6.09 -6.70 -7.45
N ILE A 269 -6.75 -7.85 -7.27
CA ILE A 269 -7.45 -8.18 -6.02
C ILE A 269 -6.45 -8.24 -4.86
N THR A 270 -5.33 -8.92 -5.06
CA THR A 270 -4.27 -9.01 -4.05
C THR A 270 -3.70 -7.63 -3.72
N GLN A 271 -3.44 -6.80 -4.73
CA GLN A 271 -2.95 -5.44 -4.55
C GLN A 271 -3.96 -4.58 -3.77
N PHE A 272 -5.25 -4.69 -4.06
CA PHE A 272 -6.30 -3.99 -3.30
C PHE A 272 -6.30 -4.38 -1.82
N LEU A 273 -6.21 -5.69 -1.52
CA LEU A 273 -6.16 -6.18 -0.14
C LEU A 273 -4.94 -5.67 0.63
N ASN A 274 -3.79 -5.54 -0.04
CA ASN A 274 -2.57 -5.00 0.55
C ASN A 274 -2.64 -3.49 0.83
N LEU A 275 -3.55 -2.75 0.17
CA LEU A 275 -3.77 -1.32 0.44
C LEU A 275 -4.56 -1.06 1.72
N LEU A 276 -5.36 -2.01 2.20
CA LEU A 276 -6.25 -1.79 3.33
C LEU A 276 -5.54 -1.35 4.64
N PRO A 277 -4.38 -1.91 5.03
CA PRO A 277 -3.63 -1.41 6.18
C PRO A 277 -3.12 0.02 6.00
N ILE A 278 -2.68 0.36 4.79
CA ILE A 278 -2.18 1.70 4.44
C ILE A 278 -3.32 2.72 4.53
N ILE A 279 -4.51 2.35 4.04
CA ILE A 279 -5.71 3.16 4.12
C ILE A 279 -6.09 3.41 5.59
N SER A 280 -6.15 2.37 6.43
CA SER A 280 -6.49 2.50 7.85
C SER A 280 -5.52 3.42 8.57
N LYS A 281 -4.21 3.18 8.43
CA LYS A 281 -3.17 4.01 9.06
C LYS A 281 -3.22 5.46 8.56
N GLY A 282 -3.40 5.66 7.27
CA GLY A 282 -3.47 6.99 6.70
C GLY A 282 -4.68 7.79 7.19
N PHE A 283 -5.86 7.16 7.33
CA PHE A 283 -7.04 7.82 7.88
C PHE A 283 -6.87 8.18 9.37
N GLU A 284 -6.24 7.32 10.17
CA GLU A 284 -5.87 7.65 11.57
C GLU A 284 -4.98 8.89 11.61
N SER A 285 -3.99 8.96 10.73
CA SER A 285 -3.09 10.13 10.63
C SER A 285 -3.80 11.39 10.13
N VAL A 286 -4.76 11.26 9.19
CA VAL A 286 -5.62 12.38 8.76
C VAL A 286 -6.41 12.94 9.94
N THR A 287 -7.02 12.05 10.75
CA THR A 287 -7.75 12.45 11.96
C THR A 287 -6.82 13.14 12.97
N SER A 288 -5.66 12.54 13.24
CA SER A 288 -4.65 13.08 14.17
C SER A 288 -4.15 14.48 13.78
N VAL A 289 -3.88 14.70 12.51
CA VAL A 289 -3.48 16.01 11.95
C VAL A 289 -4.66 16.99 11.95
N GLY A 290 -5.85 16.50 11.60
CA GLY A 290 -7.09 17.28 11.61
C GLY A 290 -7.43 17.84 12.98
N GLU A 291 -7.25 17.07 14.04
CA GLU A 291 -7.42 17.53 15.44
C GLU A 291 -6.60 18.79 15.73
N VAL A 292 -5.33 18.82 15.31
CA VAL A 292 -4.47 19.99 15.52
C VAL A 292 -4.91 21.17 14.67
N LEU A 293 -5.21 20.96 13.41
CA LEU A 293 -5.58 22.05 12.50
C LEU A 293 -6.95 22.67 12.84
N MET A 294 -7.88 21.87 13.39
CA MET A 294 -9.23 22.31 13.75
C MET A 294 -9.35 22.81 15.18
N THR A 295 -8.30 22.70 15.99
CA THR A 295 -8.30 23.21 17.38
C THR A 295 -8.52 24.72 17.39
N ASN A 296 -9.48 25.20 18.20
CA ASN A 296 -9.82 26.61 18.34
C ASN A 296 -9.10 27.31 19.51
N ASP A 297 -8.25 26.60 20.23
CA ASP A 297 -7.48 27.13 21.35
C ASP A 297 -6.30 27.98 20.86
N ILE A 298 -6.64 29.12 20.26
CA ILE A 298 -5.68 30.06 19.66
C ILE A 298 -5.46 31.21 20.65
N GLU A 299 -4.21 31.57 20.88
CA GLU A 299 -3.85 32.73 21.68
C GLU A 299 -3.95 34.01 20.83
N ASP A 300 -5.06 34.75 20.97
CA ASP A 300 -5.23 36.04 20.31
C ASP A 300 -4.60 37.16 21.14
N ASN A 301 -3.46 37.64 20.68
CA ASN A 301 -2.75 38.76 21.26
C ASN A 301 -2.94 40.07 20.44
N SER A 302 -3.81 40.09 19.42
CA SER A 302 -3.98 41.19 18.48
C SER A 302 -4.51 42.48 19.16
N SER A 303 -5.31 42.31 20.22
CA SER A 303 -5.90 43.43 20.99
C SER A 303 -5.05 43.87 22.19
N LYS A 304 -3.98 43.15 22.53
CA LYS A 304 -3.15 43.46 23.69
C LYS A 304 -2.13 44.56 23.41
N PRO A 305 -1.94 45.53 24.32
CA PRO A 305 -0.98 46.59 24.14
C PRO A 305 0.46 46.04 24.13
N LYS A 306 1.27 46.48 23.20
CA LYS A 306 2.70 46.19 23.19
C LYS A 306 3.38 46.98 24.32
N LEU A 307 3.96 46.27 25.28
CA LEU A 307 4.79 46.86 26.33
C LEU A 307 6.10 47.39 25.66
N LYS A 308 6.38 48.65 25.82
CA LYS A 308 7.55 49.32 25.25
C LYS A 308 8.58 49.35 26.35
N ASP A 309 9.12 49.24 27.06
CA ASP A 309 10.16 49.31 28.12
C ASP A 309 9.71 48.56 29.41
N ILE A 310 10.25 47.36 29.55
CA ILE A 310 10.04 46.54 30.72
C ILE A 310 11.25 46.66 31.63
N ALA A 311 11.10 47.34 32.77
CA ALA A 311 12.16 47.45 33.80
C ALA A 311 12.43 46.14 34.53
N GLY A 312 11.66 45.07 34.29
CA GLY A 312 11.85 43.74 34.90
C GLY A 312 11.38 43.64 36.36
N GLU A 313 10.64 44.64 36.86
CA GLU A 313 10.07 44.67 38.20
C GLU A 313 8.63 44.16 38.15
N PHE A 314 8.32 43.11 38.92
CA PHE A 314 6.99 42.48 38.97
C PHE A 314 6.46 42.52 40.42
N ASP A 315 5.32 43.15 40.63
CA ASP A 315 4.61 43.24 41.91
C ASP A 315 3.38 42.30 41.84
N PHE A 316 3.38 41.22 42.60
CA PHE A 316 2.27 40.28 42.69
C PHE A 316 1.34 40.74 43.86
N LYS A 317 0.20 41.34 43.51
CA LYS A 317 -0.85 41.67 44.49
C LYS A 317 -1.87 40.56 44.53
N ASN A 318 -2.05 39.99 45.75
CA ASN A 318 -3.09 39.00 46.04
C ASN A 318 -4.48 39.63 46.01
#